data_ef720af48e767a7c70b515fdb984c2a7
#
_entry.id   ef720af48e767a7c70b515fdb984c2a7
#
_cell.length_a   1.000
_cell.length_b   1.000
_cell.length_c   1.000
_cell.angle_alpha   90.00
_cell.angle_beta   90.00
_cell.angle_gamma   90.00
#
_symmetry.space_group_name_H-M   'P 1'
#
loop_
_entity.id
_entity.type
_entity.pdbx_description
1 polymer ?
#
loop_
_entity_poly.entity_id
_entity_poly.type
_entity_poly.pdbx_seq_one_letter_code
_entity_poly.pdbx_strand_id
1 'polypeptide(L)'
;MIHYQATMRHNEKTFQALAHMQYDLFCKKNLAVRTIISVAAMGAGILNFSQWWGALLIVYGAYLSSSKYAQANHTANKIVKGIKDAGLEFPVSRYLFRENAMEVITMPENTSLGDPLMYDSVAKLGEDADYFYLFRDQFGGYMIPKNEMGKEVDDFRFFVEQKCRKTFQTQIAPVFKLLRKMDSNQRKRRHS
;
A
#
# COMPACT_ATOMS: atom_id res chain seq x y z
N MET A 1 -25.14 -4.59 -14.40
CA MET A 1 -24.65 -3.38 -15.08
C MET A 1 -23.19 -3.18 -14.66
N ILE A 2 -22.30 -2.72 -15.55
CA ILE A 2 -20.91 -2.37 -15.22
C ILE A 2 -20.91 -0.89 -14.89
N HIS A 3 -20.42 -0.51 -13.71
CA HIS A 3 -20.33 0.89 -13.28
C HIS A 3 -18.98 1.50 -13.68
N TYR A 4 -17.88 0.74 -13.42
CA TYR A 4 -16.52 1.15 -13.76
C TYR A 4 -15.74 -0.03 -14.34
N GLN A 5 -14.73 0.28 -15.14
CA GLN A 5 -13.77 -0.70 -15.59
C GLN A 5 -12.36 -0.12 -15.55
N ALA A 6 -11.37 -0.96 -15.31
CA ALA A 6 -9.97 -0.57 -15.36
C ALA A 6 -9.11 -1.74 -15.84
N THR A 7 -8.02 -1.43 -16.52
CA THR A 7 -7.04 -2.41 -16.95
C THR A 7 -5.73 -2.19 -16.23
N MET A 8 -5.25 -3.21 -15.53
CA MET A 8 -3.98 -3.20 -14.82
C MET A 8 -2.95 -4.03 -15.57
N ARG A 9 -1.84 -3.40 -15.96
CA ARG A 9 -0.66 -4.06 -16.51
C ARG A 9 0.40 -4.15 -15.42
N HIS A 10 0.66 -5.36 -14.93
CA HIS A 10 1.64 -5.56 -13.90
C HIS A 10 3.07 -5.48 -14.44
N ASN A 11 4.00 -5.07 -13.59
CA ASN A 11 5.45 -5.08 -13.83
C ASN A 11 6.16 -5.20 -12.45
N GLU A 12 7.47 -5.23 -12.44
CA GLU A 12 8.25 -5.37 -11.20
C GLU A 12 7.91 -4.30 -10.15
N LYS A 13 7.79 -3.04 -10.60
CA LYS A 13 7.48 -1.91 -9.69
C LYS A 13 6.09 -2.02 -9.08
N THR A 14 5.11 -2.50 -9.86
CA THR A 14 3.74 -2.65 -9.36
C THR A 14 3.62 -3.78 -8.35
N PHE A 15 4.37 -4.88 -8.50
CA PHE A 15 4.44 -5.92 -7.46
C PHE A 15 5.07 -5.41 -6.17
N GLN A 16 6.11 -4.57 -6.28
CA GLN A 16 6.73 -3.93 -5.11
C GLN A 16 5.75 -2.95 -4.44
N ALA A 17 5.05 -2.11 -5.20
CA ALA A 17 4.06 -1.17 -4.69
C ALA A 17 2.92 -1.89 -3.97
N LEU A 18 2.39 -2.97 -4.55
CA LEU A 18 1.36 -3.81 -3.94
C LEU A 18 1.85 -4.40 -2.61
N ALA A 19 3.07 -4.97 -2.58
CA ALA A 19 3.65 -5.56 -1.38
C ALA A 19 3.93 -4.52 -0.29
N HIS A 20 4.35 -3.30 -0.65
CA HIS A 20 4.53 -2.20 0.30
C HIS A 20 3.20 -1.77 0.91
N MET A 21 2.17 -1.56 0.10
CA MET A 21 0.84 -1.19 0.58
C MET A 21 0.26 -2.27 1.50
N GLN A 22 0.39 -3.54 1.11
CA GLN A 22 0.00 -4.69 1.93
C GLN A 22 0.70 -4.66 3.30
N TYR A 23 2.02 -4.48 3.31
CA TYR A 23 2.80 -4.39 4.55
C TYR A 23 2.34 -3.23 5.44
N ASP A 24 2.16 -2.04 4.87
CA ASP A 24 1.73 -0.85 5.61
C ASP A 24 0.31 -1.00 6.20
N LEU A 25 -0.57 -1.72 5.52
CA LEU A 25 -1.94 -1.93 5.99
C LEU A 25 -2.03 -3.04 7.05
N PHE A 26 -1.34 -4.16 6.86
CA PHE A 26 -1.51 -5.34 7.72
C PHE A 26 -0.47 -5.45 8.84
N CYS A 27 0.74 -4.87 8.66
CA CYS A 27 1.83 -4.95 9.64
C CYS A 27 2.02 -3.68 10.48
N LYS A 28 0.94 -2.91 10.73
CA LYS A 28 1.02 -1.61 11.43
C LYS A 28 1.71 -1.68 12.80
N LYS A 29 1.45 -2.74 13.59
CA LYS A 29 2.07 -2.91 14.91
C LYS A 29 3.59 -3.08 14.79
N ASN A 30 4.03 -3.97 13.91
CA ASN A 30 5.47 -4.21 13.66
C ASN A 30 6.16 -2.95 13.14
N LEU A 31 5.47 -2.21 12.26
CA LEU A 31 5.96 -0.96 11.74
C LEU A 31 6.14 0.09 12.84
N ALA A 32 5.16 0.25 13.72
CA ALA A 32 5.21 1.21 14.82
C ALA A 32 6.34 0.87 15.81
N VAL A 33 6.41 -0.39 16.24
CA VAL A 33 7.48 -0.86 17.16
C VAL A 33 8.86 -0.64 16.56
N ARG A 34 9.05 -1.01 15.28
CA ARG A 34 10.31 -0.84 14.58
C ARG A 34 10.71 0.63 14.46
N THR A 35 9.75 1.51 14.17
CA THR A 35 9.99 2.96 14.09
C THR A 35 10.40 3.52 15.44
N ILE A 36 9.72 3.11 16.53
CA ILE A 36 10.06 3.55 17.89
C ILE A 36 11.48 3.12 18.26
N ILE A 37 11.83 1.86 18.01
CA ILE A 37 13.18 1.34 18.29
C ILE A 37 14.23 2.08 17.46
N SER A 38 13.97 2.33 16.18
CA SER A 38 14.88 3.09 15.30
C SER A 38 15.13 4.50 15.81
N VAL A 39 14.07 5.23 16.18
CA VAL A 39 14.19 6.60 16.72
C VAL A 39 14.90 6.61 18.08
N ALA A 40 14.58 5.66 18.95
CA ALA A 40 15.24 5.53 20.26
C ALA A 40 16.73 5.22 20.12
N ALA A 41 17.10 4.30 19.22
CA ALA A 41 18.51 3.96 18.95
C ALA A 41 19.28 5.16 18.40
N MET A 42 18.71 5.88 17.41
CA MET A 42 19.35 7.08 16.86
C MET A 42 19.48 8.19 17.91
N GLY A 43 18.44 8.43 18.72
CA GLY A 43 18.47 9.42 19.81
C GLY A 43 19.53 9.10 20.86
N ALA A 44 19.58 7.85 21.33
CA ALA A 44 20.60 7.40 22.27
C ALA A 44 22.02 7.50 21.66
N GLY A 45 22.17 7.19 20.39
CA GLY A 45 23.43 7.34 19.67
C GLY A 45 23.90 8.78 19.57
N ILE A 46 23.01 9.73 19.31
CA ILE A 46 23.32 11.17 19.25
C ILE A 46 23.76 11.69 20.63
N LEU A 47 23.05 11.30 21.69
CA LEU A 47 23.37 11.70 23.07
C LEU A 47 24.73 11.17 23.55
N ASN A 48 25.18 10.07 22.98
CA ASN A 48 26.45 9.41 23.33
C ASN A 48 27.45 9.42 22.15
N PHE A 49 27.39 10.42 21.29
CA PHE A 49 28.20 10.47 20.07
C PHE A 49 29.73 10.49 20.32
N SER A 50 30.15 10.96 21.49
CA SER A 50 31.57 10.93 21.91
C SER A 50 32.10 9.51 22.17
N GLN A 51 31.22 8.52 22.32
CA GLN A 51 31.56 7.13 22.53
C GLN A 51 31.43 6.35 21.20
N TRP A 52 32.33 5.42 20.95
CA TRP A 52 32.33 4.60 19.71
C TRP A 52 31.01 3.83 19.48
N TRP A 53 30.38 3.36 20.56
CA TRP A 53 29.11 2.66 20.48
C TRP A 53 27.93 3.59 20.12
N GLY A 54 28.04 4.90 20.37
CA GLY A 54 27.04 5.87 19.93
C GLY A 54 26.89 5.89 18.40
N ALA A 55 28.01 5.84 17.69
CA ALA A 55 28.01 5.73 16.23
C ALA A 55 27.32 4.42 15.76
N LEU A 56 27.57 3.30 16.43
CA LEU A 56 26.91 2.02 16.10
C LEU A 56 25.39 2.08 16.28
N LEU A 57 24.90 2.75 17.32
CA LEU A 57 23.46 2.92 17.55
C LEU A 57 22.81 3.77 16.46
N ILE A 58 23.48 4.82 15.97
CA ILE A 58 22.99 5.63 14.84
C ILE A 58 22.89 4.78 13.59
N VAL A 59 23.95 4.03 13.25
CA VAL A 59 23.97 3.13 12.09
C VAL A 59 22.87 2.07 12.19
N TYR A 60 22.70 1.46 13.37
CA TYR A 60 21.67 0.46 13.61
C TYR A 60 20.25 1.04 13.45
N GLY A 61 19.99 2.23 14.02
CA GLY A 61 18.73 2.92 13.88
C GLY A 61 18.44 3.28 12.41
N ALA A 62 19.43 3.78 11.67
CA ALA A 62 19.32 4.05 10.24
C ALA A 62 19.03 2.77 9.44
N TYR A 63 19.71 1.66 9.75
CA TYR A 63 19.45 0.35 9.15
C TYR A 63 18.02 -0.12 9.42
N LEU A 64 17.52 -0.02 10.65
CA LEU A 64 16.14 -0.38 10.98
C LEU A 64 15.14 0.45 10.19
N SER A 65 15.40 1.71 9.97
CA SER A 65 14.54 2.62 9.21
C SER A 65 14.54 2.28 7.71
N SER A 66 15.73 2.09 7.11
CA SER A 66 15.88 1.82 5.67
C SER A 66 15.40 0.42 5.28
N SER A 67 15.56 -0.59 6.14
CA SER A 67 15.12 -1.97 5.89
C SER A 67 13.64 -2.22 6.19
N LYS A 68 12.84 -1.17 6.33
CA LYS A 68 11.40 -1.22 6.62
C LYS A 68 10.65 -2.20 5.70
N TYR A 69 10.92 -2.13 4.41
CA TYR A 69 10.25 -2.95 3.40
C TYR A 69 11.05 -4.17 2.94
N ALA A 70 12.12 -4.54 3.65
CA ALA A 70 12.97 -5.65 3.21
C ALA A 70 12.18 -6.94 2.97
N GLN A 71 11.25 -7.27 3.89
CA GLN A 71 10.39 -8.46 3.75
C GLN A 71 9.40 -8.33 2.61
N ALA A 72 8.77 -7.16 2.45
CA ALA A 72 7.84 -6.89 1.34
C ALA A 72 8.56 -6.98 0.00
N ASN A 73 9.74 -6.37 -0.11
CA ASN A 73 10.58 -6.46 -1.30
C ASN A 73 11.01 -7.89 -1.60
N HIS A 74 11.38 -8.67 -0.58
CA HIS A 74 11.76 -10.08 -0.78
C HIS A 74 10.59 -10.88 -1.38
N THR A 75 9.37 -10.70 -0.86
CA THR A 75 8.17 -11.37 -1.37
C THR A 75 7.87 -10.94 -2.81
N ALA A 76 7.88 -9.63 -3.10
CA ALA A 76 7.66 -9.12 -4.45
C ALA A 76 8.70 -9.65 -5.44
N ASN A 77 9.98 -9.59 -5.07
CA ASN A 77 11.08 -10.06 -5.92
C ASN A 77 11.01 -11.57 -6.17
N LYS A 78 10.56 -12.37 -5.19
CA LYS A 78 10.35 -13.81 -5.38
C LYS A 78 9.28 -14.09 -6.43
N ILE A 79 8.17 -13.35 -6.41
CA ILE A 79 7.09 -13.48 -7.41
C ILE A 79 7.61 -13.07 -8.79
N VAL A 80 8.25 -11.90 -8.87
CA VAL A 80 8.82 -11.38 -10.13
C VAL A 80 9.83 -12.36 -10.72
N LYS A 81 10.73 -12.90 -9.88
CA LYS A 81 11.70 -13.90 -10.30
C LYS A 81 11.02 -15.16 -10.83
N GLY A 82 10.00 -15.68 -10.13
CA GLY A 82 9.25 -16.84 -10.59
C GLY A 82 8.59 -16.64 -11.96
N ILE A 83 8.02 -15.46 -12.24
CA ILE A 83 7.45 -15.12 -13.54
C ILE A 83 8.55 -15.14 -14.63
N LYS A 84 9.70 -14.49 -14.36
CA LYS A 84 10.83 -14.42 -15.30
C LYS A 84 11.48 -15.77 -15.56
N ASP A 85 11.71 -16.56 -14.51
CA ASP A 85 12.33 -17.88 -14.62
C ASP A 85 11.44 -18.86 -15.39
N ALA A 86 10.10 -18.67 -15.31
CA ALA A 86 9.13 -19.43 -16.11
C ALA A 86 8.98 -18.91 -17.57
N GLY A 87 9.67 -17.84 -17.95
CA GLY A 87 9.54 -17.21 -19.27
C GLY A 87 8.16 -16.63 -19.56
N LEU A 88 7.39 -16.32 -18.50
CA LEU A 88 6.04 -15.78 -18.61
C LEU A 88 6.06 -14.26 -18.72
N GLU A 89 5.09 -13.70 -19.45
CA GLU A 89 4.83 -12.27 -19.43
C GLU A 89 4.15 -11.85 -18.11
N PHE A 90 4.33 -10.58 -17.74
CA PHE A 90 3.61 -10.04 -16.59
C PHE A 90 2.10 -10.03 -16.85
N PRO A 91 1.29 -10.43 -15.86
CA PRO A 91 -0.15 -10.54 -16.04
C PRO A 91 -0.78 -9.18 -16.33
N VAL A 92 -1.76 -9.19 -17.21
CA VAL A 92 -2.65 -8.08 -17.50
C VAL A 92 -4.04 -8.47 -17.04
N SER A 93 -4.64 -7.67 -16.16
CA SER A 93 -5.97 -7.93 -15.60
C SER A 93 -6.91 -6.79 -15.92
N ARG A 94 -8.12 -7.12 -16.35
CA ARG A 94 -9.22 -6.17 -16.48
C ARG A 94 -10.18 -6.36 -15.32
N TYR A 95 -10.49 -5.28 -14.62
CA TYR A 95 -11.45 -5.23 -13.53
C TYR A 95 -12.77 -4.65 -14.00
N LEU A 96 -13.86 -5.36 -13.73
CA LEU A 96 -15.22 -4.92 -14.02
C LEU A 96 -15.96 -4.75 -12.70
N PHE A 97 -16.27 -3.51 -12.36
CA PHE A 97 -16.99 -3.17 -11.13
C PHE A 97 -18.49 -3.20 -11.42
N ARG A 98 -19.17 -4.19 -10.84
CA ARG A 98 -20.62 -4.35 -10.90
C ARG A 98 -21.28 -3.90 -9.61
N GLU A 99 -22.61 -4.05 -9.53
CA GLU A 99 -23.40 -3.62 -8.37
C GLU A 99 -22.94 -4.26 -7.05
N ASN A 100 -22.66 -5.57 -7.03
CA ASN A 100 -22.39 -6.33 -5.81
C ASN A 100 -20.96 -6.90 -5.72
N ALA A 101 -20.24 -6.93 -6.82
CA ALA A 101 -18.93 -7.58 -6.90
C ALA A 101 -18.05 -6.97 -7.98
N MET A 102 -16.75 -7.18 -7.85
CA MET A 102 -15.74 -6.93 -8.88
C MET A 102 -15.35 -8.24 -9.54
N GLU A 103 -15.47 -8.32 -10.86
CA GLU A 103 -14.94 -9.41 -11.67
C GLU A 103 -13.51 -9.10 -12.14
N VAL A 104 -12.66 -10.11 -12.16
CA VAL A 104 -11.28 -10.02 -12.65
C VAL A 104 -11.15 -10.90 -13.87
N ILE A 105 -10.76 -10.31 -14.98
CA ILE A 105 -10.57 -10.99 -16.26
C ILE A 105 -9.08 -10.94 -16.62
N THR A 106 -8.48 -12.10 -16.85
CA THR A 106 -7.09 -12.20 -17.31
C THR A 106 -7.02 -11.98 -18.81
N MET A 107 -6.08 -11.17 -19.24
CA MET A 107 -5.81 -10.88 -20.65
C MET A 107 -4.50 -11.57 -21.08
N PRO A 108 -4.36 -12.05 -22.34
CA PRO A 108 -5.29 -11.89 -23.46
C PRO A 108 -6.42 -12.94 -23.52
N GLU A 109 -6.39 -13.96 -22.68
CA GLU A 109 -7.30 -15.11 -22.73
C GLU A 109 -8.77 -14.75 -22.50
N ASN A 110 -9.02 -13.56 -21.97
CA ASN A 110 -10.35 -13.03 -21.64
C ASN A 110 -11.16 -13.98 -20.73
N THR A 111 -10.44 -14.68 -19.83
CA THR A 111 -11.00 -15.67 -18.93
C THR A 111 -11.18 -15.05 -17.54
N SER A 112 -12.32 -15.31 -16.90
CA SER A 112 -12.56 -14.87 -15.53
C SER A 112 -11.59 -15.57 -14.57
N LEU A 113 -10.90 -14.79 -13.74
CA LEU A 113 -9.95 -15.29 -12.74
C LEU A 113 -10.71 -15.65 -11.44
N GLY A 114 -11.29 -16.86 -11.43
CA GLY A 114 -12.02 -17.37 -10.26
C GLY A 114 -13.36 -16.69 -10.00
N ASP A 115 -13.82 -16.77 -8.73
CA ASP A 115 -15.07 -16.17 -8.31
C ASP A 115 -14.96 -14.63 -8.20
N PRO A 116 -16.05 -13.89 -8.50
CA PRO A 116 -16.08 -12.45 -8.33
C PRO A 116 -15.77 -12.04 -6.90
N LEU A 117 -14.99 -10.98 -6.73
CA LEU A 117 -14.70 -10.41 -5.42
C LEU A 117 -15.92 -9.65 -4.91
N MET A 118 -16.61 -10.20 -3.92
CA MET A 118 -17.70 -9.52 -3.24
C MET A 118 -17.15 -8.34 -2.43
N TYR A 119 -17.80 -7.19 -2.47
CA TYR A 119 -17.33 -5.99 -1.76
C TYR A 119 -17.27 -6.12 -0.24
N ASP A 120 -18.15 -6.91 0.35
CA ASP A 120 -18.17 -7.21 1.79
C ASP A 120 -16.97 -8.08 2.22
N SER A 121 -16.42 -8.89 1.31
CA SER A 121 -15.24 -9.71 1.56
C SER A 121 -13.91 -8.91 1.51
N VAL A 122 -13.93 -7.67 1.06
CA VAL A 122 -12.75 -6.81 1.06
C VAL A 122 -12.36 -6.47 2.50
N ALA A 123 -11.17 -6.89 2.94
CA ALA A 123 -10.69 -6.65 4.30
C ALA A 123 -10.19 -5.22 4.51
N LYS A 124 -9.45 -4.67 3.56
CA LYS A 124 -8.85 -3.33 3.63
C LYS A 124 -8.81 -2.65 2.28
N LEU A 125 -8.94 -1.32 2.31
CA LEU A 125 -8.73 -0.44 1.17
C LEU A 125 -7.47 0.39 1.40
N GLY A 126 -6.62 0.47 0.39
CA GLY A 126 -5.42 1.29 0.36
C GLY A 126 -5.39 2.23 -0.83
N GLU A 127 -4.68 3.34 -0.71
CA GLU A 127 -4.56 4.34 -1.75
C GLU A 127 -3.18 5.01 -1.70
N ASP A 128 -2.55 5.16 -2.85
CA ASP A 128 -1.38 6.02 -3.03
C ASP A 128 -1.64 7.08 -4.14
N ALA A 129 -0.59 7.69 -4.66
CA ALA A 129 -0.72 8.70 -5.71
C ALA A 129 -1.32 8.13 -7.00
N ASP A 130 -0.94 6.90 -7.37
CA ASP A 130 -1.18 6.33 -8.69
C ASP A 130 -2.25 5.24 -8.70
N TYR A 131 -2.51 4.59 -7.54
CA TYR A 131 -3.32 3.38 -7.48
C TYR A 131 -4.30 3.37 -6.31
N PHE A 132 -5.42 2.65 -6.53
CA PHE A 132 -6.27 2.11 -5.48
C PHE A 132 -5.93 0.64 -5.25
N TYR A 133 -6.05 0.18 -4.00
CA TYR A 133 -5.76 -1.19 -3.59
C TYR A 133 -6.94 -1.77 -2.84
N LEU A 134 -7.42 -2.94 -3.27
CA LEU A 134 -8.46 -3.71 -2.60
C LEU A 134 -7.86 -5.02 -2.10
N PHE A 135 -7.76 -5.20 -0.80
CA PHE A 135 -7.21 -6.42 -0.20
C PHE A 135 -8.32 -7.28 0.37
N ARG A 136 -8.40 -8.53 -0.11
CA ARG A 136 -9.29 -9.54 0.47
C ARG A 136 -8.76 -10.02 1.84
N ASP A 137 -7.45 -10.19 1.95
CA ASP A 137 -6.76 -10.63 3.14
C ASP A 137 -5.31 -10.12 3.18
N GLN A 138 -4.50 -10.65 4.10
CA GLN A 138 -3.09 -10.30 4.21
C GLN A 138 -2.19 -10.95 3.14
N PHE A 139 -2.71 -11.79 2.26
CA PHE A 139 -1.93 -12.56 1.29
C PHE A 139 -2.18 -12.13 -0.16
N GLY A 140 -3.30 -11.46 -0.43
CA GLY A 140 -3.65 -11.07 -1.78
C GLY A 140 -4.50 -9.81 -1.87
N GLY A 141 -4.30 -9.08 -2.94
CA GLY A 141 -5.04 -7.85 -3.23
C GLY A 141 -5.01 -7.51 -4.71
N TYR A 142 -5.88 -6.58 -5.07
CA TYR A 142 -6.03 -6.06 -6.41
C TYR A 142 -5.56 -4.61 -6.44
N MET A 143 -4.95 -4.21 -7.54
CA MET A 143 -4.37 -2.90 -7.75
C MET A 143 -5.02 -2.26 -8.97
N ILE A 144 -5.68 -1.12 -8.78
CA ILE A 144 -6.46 -0.44 -9.80
C ILE A 144 -5.78 0.90 -10.11
N PRO A 145 -5.36 1.13 -11.36
CA PRO A 145 -4.68 2.37 -11.73
C PRO A 145 -5.68 3.53 -11.81
N LYS A 146 -5.32 4.67 -11.19
CA LYS A 146 -6.16 5.87 -11.16
C LYS A 146 -6.29 6.55 -12.51
N ASN A 147 -5.27 6.46 -13.35
CA ASN A 147 -5.29 7.04 -14.70
C ASN A 147 -6.34 6.40 -15.62
N GLU A 148 -6.77 5.17 -15.35
CA GLU A 148 -7.87 4.51 -16.08
C GLU A 148 -9.25 5.08 -15.70
N MET A 149 -9.36 5.77 -14.55
CA MET A 149 -10.60 6.41 -14.09
C MET A 149 -10.77 7.84 -14.61
N GLY A 150 -9.71 8.45 -15.12
CA GLY A 150 -9.74 9.81 -15.67
C GLY A 150 -10.28 10.84 -14.67
N LYS A 151 -11.39 11.51 -15.03
CA LYS A 151 -12.04 12.53 -14.18
C LYS A 151 -12.93 11.93 -13.06
N GLU A 152 -13.21 10.64 -13.10
CA GLU A 152 -14.14 9.95 -12.19
C GLU A 152 -13.41 9.31 -10.98
N VAL A 153 -12.16 9.70 -10.71
CA VAL A 153 -11.34 9.15 -9.60
C VAL A 153 -12.03 9.27 -8.24
N ASP A 154 -12.61 10.44 -7.95
CA ASP A 154 -13.29 10.69 -6.68
C ASP A 154 -14.63 9.96 -6.60
N ASP A 155 -15.39 9.87 -7.70
CA ASP A 155 -16.65 9.13 -7.78
C ASP A 155 -16.40 7.63 -7.62
N PHE A 156 -15.37 7.09 -8.28
CA PHE A 156 -14.95 5.71 -8.12
C PHE A 156 -14.53 5.42 -6.67
N ARG A 157 -13.74 6.31 -6.07
CA ARG A 157 -13.35 6.19 -4.66
C ARG A 157 -14.56 6.10 -3.76
N PHE A 158 -15.52 7.02 -3.89
CA PHE A 158 -16.74 7.04 -3.11
C PHE A 158 -17.57 5.76 -3.32
N PHE A 159 -17.73 5.33 -4.56
CA PHE A 159 -18.42 4.09 -4.91
C PHE A 159 -17.83 2.89 -4.17
N VAL A 160 -16.50 2.69 -4.22
CA VAL A 160 -15.84 1.55 -3.58
C VAL A 160 -15.94 1.65 -2.06
N GLU A 161 -15.75 2.84 -1.46
CA GLU A 161 -15.88 3.05 -0.02
C GLU A 161 -17.29 2.70 0.47
N GLN A 162 -18.31 3.13 -0.26
CA GLN A 162 -19.71 2.84 0.05
C GLN A 162 -20.01 1.34 -0.04
N LYS A 163 -19.59 0.68 -1.13
CA LYS A 163 -19.85 -0.75 -1.36
C LYS A 163 -19.11 -1.64 -0.37
N CYS A 164 -17.85 -1.31 -0.06
CA CYS A 164 -17.04 -2.06 0.91
C CYS A 164 -17.35 -1.67 2.37
N ARG A 165 -18.08 -0.58 2.61
CA ARG A 165 -18.31 0.02 3.96
C ARG A 165 -17.00 0.28 4.71
N LYS A 166 -15.97 0.73 3.98
CA LYS A 166 -14.61 0.98 4.47
C LYS A 166 -14.04 2.20 3.79
N THR A 167 -13.10 2.87 4.45
CA THR A 167 -12.41 4.04 3.89
C THR A 167 -11.03 3.67 3.38
N PHE A 168 -10.61 4.33 2.31
CA PHE A 168 -9.25 4.21 1.81
C PHE A 168 -8.23 4.74 2.82
N GLN A 169 -7.20 3.96 3.06
CA GLN A 169 -6.09 4.31 3.93
C GLN A 169 -4.91 4.73 3.05
N THR A 170 -4.55 6.00 3.16
CA THR A 170 -3.44 6.57 2.38
C THR A 170 -2.10 6.24 3.04
N GLN A 171 -1.09 5.94 2.25
CA GLN A 171 0.31 5.89 2.68
C GLN A 171 0.80 7.31 3.02
N ILE A 172 0.41 7.83 4.16
CA ILE A 172 1.01 9.06 4.68
C ILE A 172 2.08 8.64 5.67
N ALA A 173 3.33 8.99 5.38
CA ALA A 173 4.41 8.79 6.34
C ALA A 173 3.99 9.35 7.71
N PRO A 174 4.20 8.62 8.81
CA PRO A 174 3.75 9.03 10.15
C PRO A 174 4.14 10.46 10.53
N VAL A 175 5.31 10.90 10.06
CA VAL A 175 5.84 12.26 10.25
C VAL A 175 4.93 13.32 9.62
N PHE A 176 4.42 13.12 8.41
CA PHE A 176 3.52 14.06 7.75
C PHE A 176 2.14 14.11 8.43
N LYS A 177 1.65 12.98 8.98
CA LYS A 177 0.42 12.98 9.80
C LYS A 177 0.62 13.82 11.07
N LEU A 178 1.78 13.71 11.71
CA LEU A 178 2.11 14.48 12.91
C LEU A 178 2.21 15.98 12.59
N LEU A 179 2.94 16.34 11.54
CA LEU A 179 3.08 17.72 11.09
C LEU A 179 1.72 18.35 10.72
N ARG A 180 0.87 17.62 9.99
CA ARG A 180 -0.47 18.09 9.62
C ARG A 180 -1.38 18.26 10.84
N LYS A 181 -1.24 17.38 11.85
CA LYS A 181 -1.98 17.50 13.11
C LYS A 181 -1.50 18.69 13.96
N MET A 182 -0.20 18.98 13.95
CA MET A 182 0.37 20.16 14.61
C MET A 182 -0.08 21.45 13.95
N ASP A 183 -0.08 21.52 12.62
CA ASP A 183 -0.55 22.69 11.85
C ASP A 183 -2.05 22.95 12.06
N SER A 184 -2.87 21.90 12.07
CA SER A 184 -4.30 22.02 12.36
C SER A 184 -4.60 22.51 13.78
N ASN A 185 -3.80 22.09 14.76
CA ASN A 185 -3.91 22.56 16.14
C ASN A 185 -3.45 24.03 16.30
N GLN A 186 -2.42 24.46 15.57
CA GLN A 186 -1.99 25.86 15.57
C GLN A 186 -3.03 26.78 14.93
N ARG A 187 -3.68 26.35 13.83
CA ARG A 187 -4.78 27.14 13.22
C ARG A 187 -5.98 27.29 14.16
N LYS A 188 -6.36 26.25 14.89
CA LYS A 188 -7.44 26.33 15.90
C LYS A 188 -7.12 27.31 17.04
N ARG A 189 -5.83 27.39 17.47
CA ARG A 189 -5.40 28.33 18.52
C ARG A 189 -5.30 29.78 18.07
N ARG A 190 -5.25 30.07 16.76
CA ARG A 190 -5.24 31.43 16.22
C ARG A 190 -6.63 32.02 15.98
N HIS A 191 -7.67 31.18 16.03
CA HIS A 191 -9.07 31.56 15.82
C HIS A 191 -9.92 31.46 17.12
N SER A 192 -9.28 31.16 18.24
CA SER A 192 -9.82 31.21 19.60
C SER A 192 -9.19 32.36 20.38
#